data_fda5de1827aa62c6cdb13c9f80b97d1f
#
_entry.id   fda5de1827aa62c6cdb13c9f80b97d1f
#
_cell.length_a   1.000
_cell.length_b   1.000
_cell.length_c   1.000
_cell.angle_alpha   90.00
_cell.angle_beta   90.00
_cell.angle_gamma   90.00
#
_symmetry.space_group_name_H-M   'P 1'
#
loop_
_entity.id
_entity.type
_entity.pdbx_description
1 polymer ?
#
loop_
_entity_poly.entity_id
_entity_poly.type
_entity_poly.pdbx_seq_one_letter_code
_entity_poly.pdbx_strand_id
1 'polypeptide(L)'
;MDERKWIERILAGDTQSFSCLVAKYEKMAYTIAFRILENREEAEEAVQDAFVKMYRALSDFHFDSKFSTWFYRIVYRTALTALRQQRMFVSYEEAGPVDLSLIHISE
;
A
#
# COMPACT_ATOMS: atom_id res chain seq x y z
N MET A 1 -15.07 18.10 7.25
CA MET A 1 -15.62 16.94 7.97
C MET A 1 -14.51 16.20 8.65
N ASP A 2 -14.79 15.68 9.83
CA ASP A 2 -13.84 14.94 10.63
C ASP A 2 -13.55 13.57 9.98
N GLU A 3 -12.29 13.22 9.94
CA GLU A 3 -11.80 11.97 9.39
C GLU A 3 -12.44 10.75 10.06
N ARG A 4 -12.62 10.82 11.37
CA ARG A 4 -13.27 9.75 12.11
C ARG A 4 -14.70 9.51 11.60
N LYS A 5 -15.41 10.58 11.27
CA LYS A 5 -16.76 10.45 10.73
C LYS A 5 -16.76 9.79 9.36
N TRP A 6 -15.76 10.07 8.53
CA TRP A 6 -15.64 9.37 7.25
C TRP A 6 -15.47 7.87 7.45
N ILE A 7 -14.61 7.50 8.38
CA ILE A 7 -14.34 6.09 8.68
C ILE A 7 -15.62 5.41 9.18
N GLU A 8 -16.32 6.05 10.10
CA GLU A 8 -17.56 5.51 10.63
C GLU A 8 -18.62 5.33 9.56
N ARG A 9 -18.71 6.29 8.64
CA ARG A 9 -19.66 6.21 7.53
C ARG A 9 -19.31 5.10 6.56
N ILE A 10 -18.04 4.93 6.24
CA ILE A 10 -17.61 3.85 5.36
C ILE A 10 -17.97 2.50 5.98
N LEU A 11 -17.72 2.34 7.26
CA LEU A 11 -18.05 1.10 7.96
C LEU A 11 -19.54 0.85 8.04
N ALA A 12 -20.35 1.91 7.97
CA ALA A 12 -21.80 1.80 7.94
C ALA A 12 -22.35 1.58 6.53
N GLY A 13 -21.48 1.50 5.51
CA GLY A 13 -21.90 1.21 4.14
C GLY A 13 -21.88 2.41 3.19
N ASP A 14 -21.52 3.60 3.67
CA ASP A 14 -21.44 4.80 2.82
C ASP A 14 -20.07 4.84 2.12
N THR A 15 -20.03 4.31 0.92
CA THR A 15 -18.78 4.22 0.16
C THR A 15 -18.31 5.58 -0.39
N GLN A 16 -19.18 6.59 -0.43
CA GLN A 16 -18.76 7.91 -0.91
C GLN A 16 -17.73 8.55 0.01
N SER A 17 -17.84 8.28 1.31
CA SER A 17 -16.86 8.83 2.26
C SER A 17 -15.46 8.26 2.05
N PHE A 18 -15.34 7.11 1.41
CA PHE A 18 -14.04 6.54 1.08
C PHE A 18 -13.26 7.44 0.12
N SER A 19 -13.94 8.06 -0.85
CA SER A 19 -13.26 8.96 -1.77
C SER A 19 -12.68 10.19 -1.06
N CYS A 20 -13.27 10.58 0.06
CA CYS A 20 -12.72 11.66 0.87
C CYS A 20 -11.40 11.26 1.52
N LEU A 21 -11.30 10.02 2.01
CA LEU A 21 -10.04 9.51 2.55
C LEU A 21 -8.99 9.40 1.45
N VAL A 22 -9.37 8.90 0.29
CA VAL A 22 -8.45 8.78 -0.84
C VAL A 22 -7.90 10.16 -1.20
N ALA A 23 -8.77 11.15 -1.38
CA ALA A 23 -8.35 12.50 -1.74
C ALA A 23 -7.39 13.09 -0.71
N LYS A 24 -7.62 12.81 0.56
CA LYS A 24 -6.78 13.35 1.63
C LYS A 24 -5.38 12.72 1.67
N TYR A 25 -5.29 11.43 1.39
CA TYR A 25 -4.06 10.67 1.62
C TYR A 25 -3.30 10.25 0.37
N GLU A 26 -3.86 10.46 -0.84
CA GLU A 26 -3.21 9.92 -2.05
C GLU A 26 -1.83 10.51 -2.32
N LYS A 27 -1.61 11.80 -2.02
CA LYS A 27 -0.29 12.41 -2.24
C LYS A 27 0.75 11.82 -1.31
N MET A 28 0.39 11.65 -0.05
CA MET A 28 1.29 11.05 0.93
C MET A 28 1.61 9.61 0.53
N ALA A 29 0.60 8.85 0.15
CA ALA A 29 0.78 7.46 -0.26
C ALA A 29 1.69 7.37 -1.49
N TYR A 30 1.46 8.22 -2.49
CA TYR A 30 2.28 8.23 -3.69
C TYR A 30 3.73 8.59 -3.36
N THR A 31 3.95 9.60 -2.51
CA THR A 31 5.29 10.02 -2.13
C THR A 31 6.06 8.87 -1.48
N ILE A 32 5.42 8.14 -0.57
CA ILE A 32 6.05 7.00 0.08
C ILE A 32 6.37 5.90 -0.94
N ALA A 33 5.39 5.54 -1.75
CA ALA A 33 5.56 4.47 -2.73
C ALA A 33 6.64 4.82 -3.75
N PHE A 34 6.66 6.07 -4.21
CA PHE A 34 7.66 6.48 -5.20
C PHE A 34 9.07 6.48 -4.62
N ARG A 35 9.23 6.87 -3.36
CA ARG A 35 10.56 6.82 -2.72
C ARG A 35 11.11 5.41 -2.65
N ILE A 36 10.22 4.43 -2.50
CA ILE A 36 10.63 3.03 -2.39
C ILE A 36 10.84 2.41 -3.77
N LEU A 37 9.90 2.63 -4.69
CA LEU A 37 9.89 1.94 -5.97
C LEU A 37 10.63 2.67 -7.09
N GLU A 38 10.76 3.99 -6.97
CA GLU A 38 11.47 4.84 -7.92
C GLU A 38 10.95 4.69 -9.36
N ASN A 39 9.68 4.35 -9.50
CA ASN A 39 9.00 4.18 -10.78
C ASN A 39 7.56 4.64 -10.62
N ARG A 40 7.14 5.53 -11.53
CA ARG A 40 5.83 6.16 -11.42
C ARG A 40 4.68 5.16 -11.52
N GLU A 41 4.73 4.28 -12.52
CA GLU A 41 3.66 3.32 -12.74
C GLU A 41 3.54 2.34 -11.59
N GLU A 42 4.67 1.86 -11.11
CA GLU A 42 4.70 0.93 -9.98
C GLU A 42 4.24 1.60 -8.69
N ALA A 43 4.61 2.87 -8.51
CA ALA A 43 4.15 3.62 -7.34
C ALA A 43 2.65 3.81 -7.37
N GLU A 44 2.09 4.17 -8.53
CA GLU A 44 0.65 4.33 -8.67
C GLU A 44 -0.09 3.02 -8.40
N GLU A 45 0.43 1.92 -8.89
CA GLU A 45 -0.16 0.61 -8.65
C GLU A 45 -0.11 0.25 -7.17
N ALA A 46 1.02 0.50 -6.52
CA ALA A 46 1.15 0.24 -5.08
C ALA A 46 0.19 1.08 -4.25
N VAL A 47 -0.03 2.34 -4.67
CA VAL A 47 -0.97 3.23 -3.99
C VAL A 47 -2.39 2.68 -4.10
N GLN A 48 -2.80 2.23 -5.28
CA GLN A 48 -4.13 1.64 -5.47
C GLN A 48 -4.28 0.39 -4.60
N ASP A 49 -3.27 -0.46 -4.58
CA ASP A 49 -3.25 -1.65 -3.73
C ASP A 49 -3.39 -1.30 -2.25
N ALA A 50 -2.67 -0.27 -1.82
CA ALA A 50 -2.71 0.16 -0.42
C ALA A 50 -4.10 0.65 -0.04
N PHE A 51 -4.78 1.37 -0.94
CA PHE A 51 -6.14 1.82 -0.65
C PHE A 51 -7.12 0.67 -0.59
N VAL A 52 -6.97 -0.34 -1.45
CA VAL A 52 -7.81 -1.54 -1.38
C VAL A 52 -7.59 -2.26 -0.05
N LYS A 53 -6.33 -2.41 0.36
CA LYS A 53 -5.99 -3.04 1.64
C LYS A 53 -6.55 -2.25 2.82
N MET A 54 -6.45 -0.92 2.75
CA MET A 54 -7.01 -0.07 3.80
C MET A 54 -8.52 -0.26 3.91
N TYR A 55 -9.21 -0.28 2.78
CA TYR A 55 -10.65 -0.46 2.79
C TYR A 55 -11.04 -1.80 3.44
N ARG A 56 -10.34 -2.86 3.07
CA ARG A 56 -10.62 -4.19 3.60
C ARG A 56 -10.31 -4.33 5.09
N ALA A 57 -9.27 -3.64 5.54
CA ALA A 57 -8.83 -3.72 6.93
C ALA A 57 -9.45 -2.64 7.82
N LEU A 58 -10.29 -1.77 7.27
CA LEU A 58 -10.79 -0.61 8.00
C LEU A 58 -11.56 -1.00 9.26
N SER A 59 -12.29 -2.12 9.22
CA SER A 59 -13.02 -2.62 10.40
C SER A 59 -12.09 -3.03 11.54
N ASP A 60 -10.82 -3.26 11.25
CA ASP A 60 -9.83 -3.63 12.27
C ASP A 60 -9.14 -2.42 12.89
N PHE A 61 -9.42 -1.23 12.39
CA PHE A 61 -8.85 -0.01 12.94
C PHE A 61 -9.66 0.44 14.14
N HIS A 62 -9.02 0.51 15.31
CA HIS A 62 -9.71 0.77 16.58
C HIS A 62 -9.45 2.14 17.18
N PHE A 63 -8.87 3.07 16.42
CA PHE A 63 -8.60 4.45 16.87
C PHE A 63 -7.64 4.54 18.05
N ASP A 64 -6.87 3.50 18.32
CA ASP A 64 -5.83 3.51 19.35
C ASP A 64 -4.50 4.08 18.85
N SER A 65 -4.44 4.44 17.59
CA SER A 65 -3.36 5.22 17.00
C SER A 65 -3.98 6.17 15.97
N LYS A 66 -3.16 7.08 15.44
CA LYS A 66 -3.65 7.97 14.38
C LYS A 66 -3.91 7.16 13.11
N PHE A 67 -4.99 7.48 12.43
CA PHE A 67 -5.31 6.80 11.17
C PHE A 67 -4.16 6.97 10.17
N SER A 68 -3.56 8.17 10.09
CA SER A 68 -2.44 8.41 9.17
C SER A 68 -1.27 7.46 9.43
N THR A 69 -0.96 7.19 10.70
CA THR A 69 0.11 6.27 11.06
C THR A 69 -0.23 4.84 10.67
N TRP A 70 -1.47 4.44 10.93
CA TRP A 70 -1.95 3.11 10.58
C TRP A 70 -1.91 2.90 9.06
N PHE A 71 -2.41 3.88 8.30
CA PHE A 71 -2.40 3.80 6.86
C PHE A 71 -1.00 3.89 6.28
N TYR A 72 -0.13 4.73 6.87
CA TYR A 72 1.27 4.81 6.46
C TYR A 72 1.92 3.44 6.44
N ARG A 73 1.68 2.64 7.48
CA ARG A 73 2.24 1.28 7.55
C ARG A 73 1.74 0.40 6.43
N ILE A 74 0.47 0.53 6.07
CA ILE A 74 -0.10 -0.24 4.96
C ILE A 74 0.59 0.13 3.64
N VAL A 75 0.75 1.43 3.39
CA VAL A 75 1.41 1.91 2.17
C VAL A 75 2.86 1.43 2.13
N TYR A 76 3.58 1.61 3.22
CA TYR A 76 4.99 1.23 3.30
C TYR A 76 5.19 -0.26 3.03
N ARG A 77 4.41 -1.10 3.69
CA ARG A 77 4.50 -2.55 3.50
C ARG A 77 4.12 -2.97 2.10
N THR A 78 3.10 -2.33 1.53
CA THR A 78 2.66 -2.63 0.17
C THR A 78 3.75 -2.31 -0.83
N ALA A 79 4.39 -1.15 -0.68
CA ALA A 79 5.47 -0.74 -1.58
C ALA A 79 6.70 -1.63 -1.41
N LEU A 80 7.04 -2.03 -0.18
CA LEU A 80 8.16 -2.95 0.04
C LEU A 80 7.89 -4.31 -0.59
N THR A 81 6.67 -4.81 -0.48
CA THR A 81 6.30 -6.08 -1.09
C THR A 81 6.44 -5.99 -2.62
N ALA A 82 5.97 -4.90 -3.21
CA ALA A 82 6.10 -4.69 -4.65
C ALA A 82 7.56 -4.62 -5.08
N LEU A 83 8.40 -3.96 -4.29
CA LEU A 83 9.83 -3.88 -4.58
C LEU A 83 10.51 -5.24 -4.55
N ARG A 84 10.17 -6.06 -3.55
CA ARG A 84 10.71 -7.42 -3.45
C ARG A 84 10.31 -8.28 -4.64
N GLN A 85 9.05 -8.21 -5.03
CA GLN A 85 8.55 -8.96 -6.18
C GLN A 85 9.26 -8.52 -7.46
N GLN A 86 9.47 -7.24 -7.63
CA GLN A 86 10.16 -6.69 -8.78
C GLN A 86 11.60 -7.18 -8.84
N ARG A 87 12.31 -7.15 -7.72
CA ARG A 87 13.71 -7.61 -7.66
C ARG A 87 13.83 -9.10 -7.96
N MET A 88 12.92 -9.90 -7.44
CA MET A 88 12.92 -11.33 -7.73
C MET A 88 12.67 -11.60 -9.20
N PHE A 89 11.74 -10.85 -9.81
CA PHE A 89 11.42 -11.00 -11.22
C PHE A 89 12.61 -10.65 -12.10
N VAL A 90 13.28 -9.53 -11.82
CA VAL A 90 14.45 -9.09 -12.57
C VAL A 90 15.58 -10.10 -12.44
N SER A 91 15.85 -10.57 -11.24
CA SER A 91 16.89 -11.58 -11.02
C SER A 91 16.61 -12.86 -11.79
N TYR A 92 15.36 -13.27 -11.82
CA TYR A 92 14.96 -14.46 -12.55
C TYR A 92 15.20 -14.29 -14.04
N GLU A 93 14.79 -13.17 -14.61
CA GLU A 93 14.96 -12.91 -16.03
C GLU A 93 16.42 -12.79 -16.44
N GLU A 94 17.21 -12.08 -15.65
CA GLU A 94 18.62 -11.85 -15.97
C GLU A 94 19.43 -13.14 -15.92
N ALA A 95 19.10 -14.02 -15.00
CA ALA A 95 19.84 -15.28 -14.81
C ALA A 95 19.35 -16.40 -15.69
N GLY A 96 18.21 -16.23 -16.37
CA GLY A 96 17.60 -17.30 -17.15
C GLY A 96 17.02 -18.37 -16.23
N PRO A 97 17.10 -19.66 -16.60
CA PRO A 97 16.64 -20.72 -15.72
C PRO A 97 17.50 -20.75 -14.47
N VAL A 98 16.98 -20.23 -13.41
CA VAL A 98 17.73 -19.93 -12.20
C VAL A 98 17.68 -21.07 -11.21
N ASP A 99 18.79 -21.26 -10.53
CA ASP A 99 18.82 -22.05 -9.31
C ASP A 99 17.94 -21.33 -8.27
N LEU A 100 16.82 -21.95 -7.92
CA LEU A 100 15.86 -21.37 -6.99
C LEU A 100 16.43 -21.11 -5.62
N SER A 101 17.51 -21.78 -5.25
CA SER A 101 18.15 -21.56 -3.96
C SER A 101 18.72 -20.15 -3.82
N LEU A 102 19.08 -19.52 -4.93
CA LEU A 102 19.58 -18.15 -4.91
C LEU A 102 18.47 -17.16 -4.59
N ILE A 103 17.25 -17.45 -4.96
CA ILE A 103 16.11 -16.59 -4.68
C ILE A 103 15.79 -16.58 -3.18
N HIS A 104 15.93 -17.71 -2.54
CA HIS A 104 15.66 -17.84 -1.11
C HIS A 104 16.66 -17.07 -0.26
N ILE A 105 17.88 -16.94 -0.73
CA ILE A 105 18.92 -16.24 0.02
C ILE A 105 18.68 -14.74 0.07
N SER A 106 17.94 -14.20 -0.89
CA SER A 106 17.74 -12.77 -1.02
C SER A 106 16.76 -12.18 -0.01
N GLU A 107 16.19 -12.95 0.86
CA GLU A 107 15.38 -12.39 1.92
C GLU A 107 16.26 -11.71 2.98
#